data_89fa4b60785171f35308451701888e82
#
_entry.id   89fa4b60785171f35308451701888e82
#
_cell.length_a   1.000
_cell.length_b   1.000
_cell.length_c   1.000
_cell.angle_alpha   90.00
_cell.angle_beta   90.00
_cell.angle_gamma   90.00
#
_symmetry.space_group_name_H-M   'P 1'
#
loop_
_entity.id
_entity.type
_entity.pdbx_description
1 polymer ?
#
loop_
_entity_poly.entity_id
_entity_poly.type
_entity_poly.pdbx_seq_one_letter_code
_entity_poly.pdbx_strand_id
1 'polypeptide(L)'
;NYAALSGVRVKELNVNGILYKVQFNPARIVSSGAKVDAKSILERKCFLCPANLPPVQKGIPFGGHYNILVNPFPIFPRHLTVPELAHTPQRIATRFTDMLELAEALTDYTIFYNGPKCGASAPDHAHFQAGNKGFMPIEKDWRGQTAGKIADYRKAALWYLDDAPRATLVIESTSKEDAADLFDIIYRSLDVKPEEDEPMMNVLVLYEADRWVVFVFPREKHRPACYTAE
;
A
#
# COMPACT_ATOMS: atom_id res chain seq x y z
N ASN A 1 14.26 -16.57 1.35
CA ASN A 1 14.49 -15.14 1.62
C ASN A 1 13.98 -14.69 3.00
N TYR A 2 12.99 -15.39 3.61
CA TYR A 2 12.50 -15.06 4.96
C TYR A 2 13.57 -15.21 6.05
N ALA A 3 14.54 -16.11 5.87
CA ALA A 3 15.71 -16.21 6.76
C ALA A 3 16.50 -14.87 6.84
N ALA A 4 16.48 -14.07 5.79
CA ALA A 4 17.14 -12.77 5.78
C ALA A 4 16.52 -11.74 6.76
N LEU A 5 15.28 -11.97 7.22
CA LEU A 5 14.66 -11.12 8.23
C LEU A 5 15.39 -11.18 9.58
N SER A 6 16.12 -12.25 9.88
CA SER A 6 16.94 -12.34 11.10
C SER A 6 18.09 -11.33 11.12
N GLY A 7 18.55 -10.88 9.95
CA GLY A 7 19.60 -9.85 9.81
C GLY A 7 19.06 -8.42 9.75
N VAL A 8 17.75 -8.23 9.83
CA VAL A 8 17.13 -6.91 9.78
C VAL A 8 17.37 -6.16 11.09
N ARG A 9 17.77 -4.90 10.98
CA ARG A 9 17.92 -4.00 12.12
C ARG A 9 16.79 -2.97 12.10
N VAL A 10 16.14 -2.79 13.25
CA VAL A 10 15.07 -1.81 13.43
C VAL A 10 15.49 -0.79 14.47
N LYS A 11 15.26 0.48 14.18
CA LYS A 11 15.40 1.58 15.12
C LYS A 11 14.06 2.28 15.26
N GLU A 12 13.62 2.51 16.47
CA GLU A 12 12.46 3.33 16.77
C GLU A 12 12.89 4.76 17.07
N LEU A 13 12.23 5.72 16.49
CA LEU A 13 12.47 7.14 16.67
C LEU A 13 11.14 7.80 17.02
N ASN A 14 11.15 8.62 18.07
CA ASN A 14 10.03 9.51 18.37
C ASN A 14 10.39 10.92 17.88
N VAL A 15 9.59 11.44 16.97
CA VAL A 15 9.76 12.80 16.43
C VAL A 15 8.45 13.53 16.64
N ASN A 16 8.46 14.54 17.51
CA ASN A 16 7.28 15.35 17.86
C ASN A 16 6.07 14.49 18.29
N GLY A 17 6.31 13.45 19.10
CA GLY A 17 5.25 12.56 19.59
C GLY A 17 4.87 11.44 18.62
N ILE A 18 5.36 11.44 17.39
CA ILE A 18 5.07 10.44 16.38
C ILE A 18 6.16 9.37 16.37
N LEU A 19 5.76 8.10 16.49
CA LEU A 19 6.66 6.96 16.44
C LEU A 19 7.00 6.58 15.00
N TYR A 20 8.28 6.50 14.70
CA TYR A 20 8.82 6.00 13.45
C TYR A 20 9.57 4.70 13.68
N LYS A 21 9.31 3.70 12.84
CA LYS A 21 10.13 2.49 12.74
C LYS A 21 11.00 2.57 11.48
N VAL A 22 12.30 2.73 11.70
CA VAL A 22 13.29 2.73 10.62
C VAL A 22 13.88 1.33 10.52
N GLN A 23 13.63 0.67 9.39
CA GLN A 23 14.11 -0.68 9.13
C GLN A 23 15.27 -0.67 8.12
N PHE A 24 16.42 -1.19 8.53
CA PHE A 24 17.51 -1.51 7.62
C PHE A 24 17.45 -2.98 7.24
N ASN A 25 17.15 -3.24 5.97
CA ASN A 25 16.97 -4.58 5.40
C ASN A 25 17.79 -4.71 4.10
N PRO A 26 19.08 -5.13 4.20
CA PRO A 26 19.96 -5.19 3.03
C PRO A 26 19.46 -6.14 1.93
N ALA A 27 18.74 -7.20 2.29
CA ALA A 27 18.20 -8.13 1.31
C ALA A 27 17.14 -7.51 0.37
N ARG A 28 16.62 -6.34 0.73
CA ARG A 28 15.62 -5.64 -0.09
C ARG A 28 16.19 -4.74 -1.16
N ILE A 29 17.50 -4.54 -1.21
CA ILE A 29 18.10 -3.62 -2.19
C ILE A 29 17.72 -4.02 -3.64
N VAL A 30 17.60 -5.32 -3.91
CA VAL A 30 17.17 -5.86 -5.21
C VAL A 30 15.76 -5.40 -5.58
N SER A 31 14.83 -5.39 -4.61
CA SER A 31 13.44 -4.98 -4.83
C SER A 31 13.26 -3.47 -4.81
N SER A 32 13.92 -2.77 -3.87
CA SER A 32 13.82 -1.31 -3.76
C SER A 32 14.58 -0.56 -4.86
N GLY A 33 15.61 -1.18 -5.42
CA GLY A 33 16.39 -0.70 -6.57
C GLY A 33 15.85 -1.13 -7.93
N ALA A 34 14.65 -1.73 -8.00
CA ALA A 34 14.05 -2.13 -9.27
C ALA A 34 13.93 -0.93 -10.22
N LYS A 35 14.42 -1.11 -11.45
CA LYS A 35 14.28 -0.09 -12.49
C LYS A 35 12.83 -0.06 -12.97
N VAL A 36 12.22 1.11 -12.88
CA VAL A 36 10.80 1.33 -13.21
C VAL A 36 10.62 2.37 -14.33
N ASP A 37 11.70 2.69 -15.06
CA ASP A 37 11.62 3.48 -16.26
C ASP A 37 10.97 2.68 -17.41
N ALA A 38 10.34 3.38 -18.37
CA ALA A 38 9.58 2.76 -19.45
C ALA A 38 10.40 1.75 -20.26
N LYS A 39 11.69 2.03 -20.52
CA LYS A 39 12.57 1.14 -21.28
C LYS A 39 12.82 -0.16 -20.52
N SER A 40 13.19 -0.07 -19.25
CA SER A 40 13.45 -1.23 -18.40
C SER A 40 12.20 -2.10 -18.21
N ILE A 41 11.02 -1.48 -18.13
CA ILE A 41 9.74 -2.21 -18.05
C ILE A 41 9.47 -3.00 -19.33
N LEU A 42 9.67 -2.39 -20.51
CA LEU A 42 9.46 -3.05 -21.80
C LEU A 42 10.44 -4.20 -22.05
N GLU A 43 11.68 -4.09 -21.59
CA GLU A 43 12.73 -5.08 -21.82
C GLU A 43 12.65 -6.28 -20.87
N ARG A 44 11.99 -6.15 -19.70
CA ARG A 44 11.89 -7.23 -18.71
C ARG A 44 10.63 -8.07 -18.87
N LYS A 45 10.73 -9.36 -18.54
CA LYS A 45 9.53 -10.15 -18.29
C LYS A 45 8.88 -9.67 -16.97
N CYS A 46 7.57 -9.47 -17.00
CA CYS A 46 6.84 -9.10 -15.79
C CYS A 46 6.88 -10.26 -14.78
N PHE A 47 7.47 -10.02 -13.61
CA PHE A 47 7.65 -11.02 -12.57
C PHE A 47 6.37 -11.30 -11.75
N LEU A 48 5.27 -10.58 -12.00
CA LEU A 48 3.96 -10.82 -11.38
C LEU A 48 3.02 -11.62 -12.27
N CYS A 49 3.29 -11.69 -13.58
CA CYS A 49 2.47 -12.49 -14.50
C CYS A 49 2.55 -13.98 -14.11
N PRO A 50 1.41 -14.70 -14.07
CA PRO A 50 1.38 -16.13 -13.72
C PRO A 50 2.36 -16.99 -14.51
N ALA A 51 2.52 -16.71 -15.83
CA ALA A 51 3.43 -17.43 -16.70
C ALA A 51 4.92 -17.27 -16.38
N ASN A 52 5.28 -16.26 -15.60
CA ASN A 52 6.67 -15.93 -15.24
C ASN A 52 7.00 -16.24 -13.77
N LEU A 53 6.03 -16.70 -13.00
CA LEU A 53 6.25 -17.07 -11.60
C LEU A 53 7.16 -18.32 -11.52
N PRO A 54 8.07 -18.38 -10.52
CA PRO A 54 8.83 -19.59 -10.28
C PRO A 54 7.92 -20.81 -10.05
N PRO A 55 8.26 -22.00 -10.55
CA PRO A 55 7.41 -23.22 -10.40
C PRO A 55 7.06 -23.57 -8.95
N VAL A 56 7.91 -23.16 -7.99
CA VAL A 56 7.69 -23.38 -6.56
C VAL A 56 6.76 -22.35 -5.92
N GLN A 57 6.46 -21.25 -6.62
CA GLN A 57 5.60 -20.18 -6.15
C GLN A 57 4.14 -20.61 -6.30
N LYS A 58 3.56 -21.09 -5.24
CA LYS A 58 2.12 -21.37 -5.19
C LYS A 58 1.37 -20.15 -4.69
N GLY A 59 0.16 -19.95 -5.21
CA GLY A 59 -0.74 -18.88 -4.80
C GLY A 59 -2.11 -19.40 -4.40
N ILE A 60 -2.86 -18.54 -3.73
CA ILE A 60 -4.25 -18.78 -3.34
C ILE A 60 -5.11 -17.82 -4.17
N PRO A 61 -6.05 -18.33 -5.00
CA PRO A 61 -6.96 -17.47 -5.76
C PRO A 61 -7.81 -16.59 -4.84
N PHE A 62 -8.05 -15.35 -5.23
CA PHE A 62 -8.92 -14.41 -4.54
C PHE A 62 -9.75 -13.59 -5.54
N GLY A 63 -11.04 -13.37 -5.24
CA GLY A 63 -11.94 -12.53 -6.02
C GLY A 63 -12.10 -12.92 -7.50
N GLY A 64 -11.67 -14.12 -7.90
CA GLY A 64 -11.74 -14.63 -9.27
C GLY A 64 -10.68 -14.07 -10.23
N HIS A 65 -9.97 -13.01 -9.86
CA HIS A 65 -9.01 -12.34 -10.75
C HIS A 65 -7.70 -11.91 -10.06
N TYR A 66 -7.50 -12.27 -8.79
CA TYR A 66 -6.24 -12.09 -8.04
C TYR A 66 -5.63 -13.42 -7.61
N ASN A 67 -4.34 -13.38 -7.31
CA ASN A 67 -3.62 -14.50 -6.74
C ASN A 67 -2.80 -14.04 -5.52
N ILE A 68 -3.06 -14.59 -4.34
CA ILE A 68 -2.33 -14.26 -3.12
C ILE A 68 -1.03 -15.05 -3.10
N LEU A 69 0.09 -14.37 -3.17
CA LEU A 69 1.43 -14.93 -3.23
C LEU A 69 2.25 -14.53 -2.00
N VAL A 70 3.16 -15.39 -1.57
CA VAL A 70 4.18 -15.02 -0.59
C VAL A 70 5.18 -14.08 -1.24
N ASN A 71 5.43 -12.91 -0.63
CA ASN A 71 6.39 -11.95 -1.19
C ASN A 71 7.83 -12.47 -1.04
N PRO A 72 8.63 -12.55 -2.14
CA PRO A 72 9.99 -13.09 -2.09
C PRO A 72 11.00 -12.17 -1.41
N PHE A 73 10.68 -10.89 -1.20
CA PHE A 73 11.54 -9.90 -0.55
C PHE A 73 10.81 -9.26 0.64
N PRO A 74 10.61 -10.00 1.74
CA PRO A 74 9.72 -9.56 2.81
C PRO A 74 10.26 -8.33 3.56
N ILE A 75 9.31 -7.45 3.94
CA ILE A 75 9.51 -6.39 4.93
C ILE A 75 9.00 -6.87 6.29
N PHE A 76 7.90 -7.63 6.24
CA PHE A 76 7.15 -8.11 7.39
C PHE A 76 7.44 -9.60 7.63
N PRO A 77 7.31 -10.10 8.85
CA PRO A 77 7.36 -11.54 9.13
C PRO A 77 6.37 -12.36 8.30
N ARG A 78 5.20 -11.80 7.99
CA ARG A 78 4.24 -12.32 7.00
C ARG A 78 4.00 -11.22 5.97
N HIS A 79 4.49 -11.42 4.75
CA HIS A 79 4.40 -10.44 3.66
C HIS A 79 3.86 -11.11 2.41
N LEU A 80 2.75 -10.62 1.90
CA LEU A 80 2.08 -11.14 0.72
C LEU A 80 2.11 -10.10 -0.42
N THR A 81 2.04 -10.58 -1.64
CA THR A 81 1.80 -9.79 -2.84
C THR A 81 0.58 -10.38 -3.52
N VAL A 82 -0.36 -9.53 -3.92
CA VAL A 82 -1.65 -9.93 -4.48
C VAL A 82 -1.80 -9.30 -5.87
N PRO A 83 -1.13 -9.87 -6.89
CA PRO A 83 -1.27 -9.39 -8.26
C PRO A 83 -2.60 -9.81 -8.89
N GLU A 84 -3.11 -9.00 -9.80
CA GLU A 84 -4.10 -9.43 -10.77
C GLU A 84 -3.56 -10.58 -11.62
N LEU A 85 -4.44 -11.46 -12.10
CA LEU A 85 -4.07 -12.52 -13.04
C LEU A 85 -3.77 -11.94 -14.42
N ALA A 86 -4.49 -10.88 -14.81
CA ALA A 86 -4.25 -10.14 -16.04
C ALA A 86 -3.11 -9.14 -15.87
N HIS A 87 -2.32 -8.95 -16.92
CA HIS A 87 -1.28 -7.91 -16.95
C HIS A 87 -1.91 -6.56 -17.29
N THR A 88 -2.24 -5.79 -16.28
CA THR A 88 -2.90 -4.48 -16.39
C THR A 88 -2.10 -3.44 -15.60
N PRO A 89 -2.10 -2.17 -15.98
CA PRO A 89 -1.37 -1.12 -15.27
C PRO A 89 -1.78 -0.98 -13.80
N GLN A 90 -0.81 -0.61 -12.95
CA GLN A 90 -1.01 -0.34 -11.53
C GLN A 90 -1.88 0.91 -11.36
N ARG A 91 -3.17 0.72 -11.08
CA ARG A 91 -4.16 1.78 -10.85
C ARG A 91 -5.16 1.33 -9.80
N ILE A 92 -5.53 2.24 -8.90
CA ILE A 92 -6.42 1.91 -7.78
C ILE A 92 -7.90 2.22 -8.06
N ALA A 93 -8.21 3.16 -8.95
CA ALA A 93 -9.56 3.72 -9.11
C ALA A 93 -10.66 2.63 -9.21
N THR A 94 -10.45 1.61 -10.04
CA THR A 94 -11.43 0.53 -10.26
C THR A 94 -11.23 -0.67 -9.35
N ARG A 95 -10.24 -0.63 -8.46
CA ARG A 95 -9.81 -1.76 -7.61
C ARG A 95 -9.91 -1.49 -6.12
N PHE A 96 -10.34 -0.30 -5.75
CA PHE A 96 -10.40 0.06 -4.34
C PHE A 96 -11.38 -0.82 -3.55
N THR A 97 -12.52 -1.18 -4.15
CA THR A 97 -13.47 -2.11 -3.53
C THR A 97 -12.84 -3.49 -3.30
N ASP A 98 -12.04 -3.99 -4.26
CA ASP A 98 -11.32 -5.26 -4.08
C ASP A 98 -10.31 -5.19 -2.93
N MET A 99 -9.68 -4.01 -2.74
CA MET A 99 -8.77 -3.77 -1.61
C MET A 99 -9.50 -3.84 -0.26
N LEU A 100 -10.74 -3.31 -0.19
CA LEU A 100 -11.59 -3.41 1.00
C LEU A 100 -11.99 -4.86 1.28
N GLU A 101 -12.37 -5.62 0.25
CA GLU A 101 -12.72 -7.04 0.35
C GLU A 101 -11.53 -7.88 0.79
N LEU A 102 -10.35 -7.57 0.26
CA LEU A 102 -9.12 -8.25 0.66
C LEU A 102 -8.78 -7.99 2.15
N ALA A 103 -8.99 -6.76 2.64
CA ALA A 103 -8.77 -6.42 4.04
C ALA A 103 -9.76 -7.14 4.98
N GLU A 104 -11.02 -7.26 4.57
CA GLU A 104 -12.05 -8.01 5.29
C GLU A 104 -11.75 -9.52 5.33
N ALA A 105 -11.25 -10.07 4.22
CA ALA A 105 -10.87 -11.49 4.13
C ALA A 105 -9.57 -11.81 4.90
N LEU A 106 -8.64 -10.85 5.00
CA LEU A 106 -7.34 -11.02 5.63
C LEU A 106 -7.21 -10.16 6.90
N THR A 107 -8.06 -10.40 7.89
CA THR A 107 -8.17 -9.59 9.13
C THR A 107 -6.89 -9.47 9.94
N ASP A 108 -5.95 -10.41 9.81
CA ASP A 108 -4.62 -10.39 10.43
C ASP A 108 -3.60 -9.53 9.68
N TYR A 109 -4.00 -8.92 8.57
CA TYR A 109 -3.11 -8.17 7.70
C TYR A 109 -3.60 -6.73 7.52
N THR A 110 -2.66 -5.85 7.28
CA THR A 110 -2.90 -4.53 6.68
C THR A 110 -2.61 -4.64 5.20
N ILE A 111 -3.58 -4.30 4.39
CA ILE A 111 -3.45 -4.28 2.92
C ILE A 111 -2.90 -2.92 2.52
N PHE A 112 -1.97 -2.89 1.55
CA PHE A 112 -1.44 -1.64 1.07
C PHE A 112 -1.27 -1.59 -0.44
N TYR A 113 -1.46 -0.39 -0.96
CA TYR A 113 -1.29 -0.03 -2.34
C TYR A 113 -0.18 1.03 -2.47
N ASN A 114 0.72 0.80 -3.40
CA ASN A 114 1.68 1.80 -3.83
C ASN A 114 1.34 2.21 -5.26
N GLY A 115 1.06 3.48 -5.46
CA GLY A 115 0.82 4.02 -6.79
C GLY A 115 2.06 3.88 -7.70
N PRO A 116 1.91 3.98 -9.03
CA PRO A 116 2.97 3.73 -10.01
C PRO A 116 4.27 4.49 -9.73
N LYS A 117 4.17 5.76 -9.35
CA LYS A 117 5.30 6.62 -8.94
C LYS A 117 5.33 6.87 -7.44
N CYS A 118 4.80 5.94 -6.65
CA CYS A 118 4.75 6.00 -5.18
C CYS A 118 5.38 4.79 -4.52
N GLY A 119 6.37 4.17 -5.18
CA GLY A 119 7.14 3.05 -4.67
C GLY A 119 6.72 1.68 -5.19
N ALA A 120 5.80 1.59 -6.15
CA ALA A 120 5.52 0.33 -6.85
C ALA A 120 6.77 -0.15 -7.62
N SER A 121 7.16 -1.41 -7.44
CA SER A 121 8.26 -2.03 -8.20
C SER A 121 7.78 -2.64 -9.53
N ALA A 122 6.48 -2.79 -9.71
CA ALA A 122 5.82 -3.22 -10.93
C ALA A 122 4.67 -2.26 -11.28
N PRO A 123 4.97 -1.03 -11.76
CA PRO A 123 3.92 -0.07 -12.14
C PRO A 123 3.12 -0.51 -13.38
N ASP A 124 3.63 -1.48 -14.10
CA ASP A 124 3.03 -2.12 -15.27
C ASP A 124 2.07 -3.25 -14.94
N HIS A 125 1.97 -3.68 -13.66
CA HIS A 125 1.12 -4.80 -13.27
C HIS A 125 0.38 -4.52 -11.97
N ALA A 126 -0.94 -4.46 -12.02
CA ALA A 126 -1.79 -4.17 -10.88
C ALA A 126 -1.63 -5.20 -9.76
N HIS A 127 -1.35 -4.73 -8.57
CA HIS A 127 -1.17 -5.58 -7.40
C HIS A 127 -1.39 -4.81 -6.10
N PHE A 128 -1.86 -5.53 -5.09
CA PHE A 128 -1.80 -5.11 -3.70
C PHE A 128 -0.68 -5.86 -2.97
N GLN A 129 -0.38 -5.40 -1.77
CA GLN A 129 0.48 -6.12 -0.85
C GLN A 129 -0.21 -6.21 0.51
N ALA A 130 0.20 -7.19 1.33
CA ALA A 130 -0.30 -7.35 2.68
C ALA A 130 0.83 -7.65 3.65
N GLY A 131 0.83 -6.98 4.79
CA GLY A 131 1.78 -7.19 5.87
C GLY A 131 1.09 -7.43 7.21
N ASN A 132 1.80 -7.96 8.20
CA ASN A 132 1.23 -8.17 9.53
C ASN A 132 0.55 -6.92 10.07
N LYS A 133 -0.71 -7.03 10.49
CA LYS A 133 -1.41 -5.98 11.22
C LYS A 133 -0.64 -5.62 12.50
N GLY A 134 -0.62 -4.35 12.86
CA GLY A 134 0.06 -3.84 14.04
C GLY A 134 1.57 -3.65 13.87
N PHE A 135 2.10 -3.84 12.66
CA PHE A 135 3.52 -3.59 12.38
C PHE A 135 3.82 -2.10 12.19
N MET A 136 2.94 -1.37 11.51
CA MET A 136 3.11 0.06 11.26
C MET A 136 2.52 0.88 12.41
N PRO A 137 3.27 1.79 13.03
CA PRO A 137 2.79 2.57 14.18
C PRO A 137 1.46 3.28 13.93
N ILE A 138 1.26 3.86 12.75
CA ILE A 138 0.03 4.59 12.39
C ILE A 138 -1.25 3.77 12.58
N GLU A 139 -1.19 2.45 12.47
CA GLU A 139 -2.36 1.57 12.63
C GLU A 139 -2.99 1.71 14.04
N LYS A 140 -2.17 2.01 15.05
CA LYS A 140 -2.60 2.17 16.44
C LYS A 140 -2.65 3.63 16.88
N ASP A 141 -1.71 4.43 16.39
CA ASP A 141 -1.44 5.75 16.95
C ASP A 141 -2.31 6.85 16.34
N TRP A 142 -2.94 6.61 15.18
CA TRP A 142 -3.68 7.65 14.47
C TRP A 142 -4.80 8.30 15.27
N ARG A 143 -5.50 7.54 16.13
CA ARG A 143 -6.56 8.09 17.00
C ARG A 143 -6.02 8.95 18.15
N GLY A 144 -4.78 8.71 18.53
CA GLY A 144 -4.07 9.51 19.55
C GLY A 144 -3.35 10.72 18.96
N GLN A 145 -3.20 10.80 17.63
CA GLN A 145 -2.73 11.99 16.93
C GLN A 145 -3.85 13.02 16.87
N THR A 146 -3.50 14.29 16.70
CA THR A 146 -4.50 15.34 16.52
C THR A 146 -5.24 15.12 15.22
N ALA A 147 -6.35 14.38 15.28
CA ALA A 147 -7.18 14.08 14.14
C ALA A 147 -8.35 15.08 14.07
N GLY A 148 -8.40 15.88 13.03
CA GLY A 148 -9.53 16.72 12.72
C GLY A 148 -10.56 15.97 11.89
N LYS A 149 -11.83 15.93 12.35
CA LYS A 149 -12.91 15.40 11.51
C LYS A 149 -13.25 16.40 10.41
N ILE A 150 -13.20 15.96 9.16
CA ILE A 150 -13.57 16.76 8.00
C ILE A 150 -15.07 16.64 7.76
N ALA A 151 -15.61 15.42 7.74
CA ALA A 151 -17.02 15.17 7.42
C ALA A 151 -17.50 13.82 7.97
N ASP A 152 -18.81 13.74 8.20
CA ASP A 152 -19.55 12.48 8.30
C ASP A 152 -20.27 12.22 6.97
N TYR A 153 -20.23 10.98 6.51
CA TYR A 153 -20.88 10.53 5.29
C TYR A 153 -21.55 9.18 5.52
N ARG A 154 -22.87 9.20 5.74
CA ARG A 154 -23.67 8.00 6.05
C ARG A 154 -23.05 7.19 7.21
N LYS A 155 -22.55 5.97 6.95
CA LYS A 155 -21.88 5.10 7.93
C LYS A 155 -20.36 5.26 7.94
N ALA A 156 -19.84 6.28 7.29
CA ALA A 156 -18.42 6.59 7.21
C ALA A 156 -18.11 7.97 7.77
N ALA A 157 -16.87 8.17 8.21
CA ALA A 157 -16.34 9.46 8.63
C ALA A 157 -14.98 9.69 7.95
N LEU A 158 -14.73 10.93 7.56
CA LEU A 158 -13.48 11.39 6.98
C LEU A 158 -12.73 12.25 8.00
N TRP A 159 -11.45 11.94 8.21
CA TRP A 159 -10.57 12.63 9.13
C TRP A 159 -9.28 13.06 8.41
N TYR A 160 -8.59 14.06 8.95
CA TYR A 160 -7.21 14.37 8.59
C TYR A 160 -6.32 14.32 9.84
N LEU A 161 -5.05 13.99 9.66
CA LEU A 161 -4.07 13.98 10.74
C LEU A 161 -3.25 15.28 10.65
N ASP A 162 -3.49 16.21 11.60
CA ASP A 162 -2.96 17.57 11.58
C ASP A 162 -1.47 17.62 11.97
N ASP A 163 -1.06 16.79 12.93
CA ASP A 163 0.33 16.72 13.39
C ASP A 163 1.18 15.69 12.65
N ALA A 164 0.65 15.10 11.60
CA ALA A 164 1.39 14.13 10.82
C ALA A 164 2.48 14.82 9.99
N PRO A 165 3.71 14.25 9.89
CA PRO A 165 4.79 14.83 9.09
C PRO A 165 4.50 14.75 7.58
N ARG A 166 3.39 14.14 7.21
CA ARG A 166 2.86 14.01 5.86
C ARG A 166 1.35 14.17 5.88
N ALA A 167 0.78 14.72 4.82
CA ALA A 167 -0.66 14.75 4.65
C ALA A 167 -1.23 13.33 4.75
N THR A 168 -2.19 13.13 5.63
CA THR A 168 -2.84 11.83 5.82
C THR A 168 -4.33 12.05 5.99
N LEU A 169 -5.12 11.43 5.11
CA LEU A 169 -6.57 11.34 5.26
C LEU A 169 -6.93 9.96 5.78
N VAL A 170 -7.93 9.89 6.65
CA VAL A 170 -8.40 8.62 7.21
C VAL A 170 -9.89 8.49 6.98
N ILE A 171 -10.30 7.37 6.38
CA ILE A 171 -11.71 6.97 6.29
C ILE A 171 -11.93 5.89 7.33
N GLU A 172 -12.92 6.05 8.19
CA GLU A 172 -13.41 5.01 9.09
C GLU A 172 -14.85 4.71 8.73
N SER A 173 -15.20 3.46 8.44
CA SER A 173 -16.54 3.09 7.99
C SER A 173 -16.95 1.70 8.44
N THR A 174 -18.26 1.53 8.73
CA THR A 174 -18.91 0.24 8.92
C THR A 174 -19.65 -0.24 7.65
N SER A 175 -19.54 0.51 6.55
CA SER A 175 -20.08 0.14 5.23
C SER A 175 -18.98 0.23 4.20
N LYS A 176 -18.80 -0.86 3.44
CA LYS A 176 -17.83 -0.95 2.34
C LYS A 176 -18.15 0.08 1.24
N GLU A 177 -19.42 0.20 0.91
CA GLU A 177 -19.92 1.12 -0.11
C GLU A 177 -19.65 2.59 0.28
N ASP A 178 -19.92 2.96 1.53
CA ASP A 178 -19.70 4.33 2.01
C ASP A 178 -18.19 4.64 2.11
N ALA A 179 -17.37 3.65 2.43
CA ALA A 179 -15.91 3.80 2.38
C ALA A 179 -15.41 4.01 0.95
N ALA A 180 -15.97 3.27 -0.01
CA ALA A 180 -15.64 3.40 -1.43
C ALA A 180 -16.09 4.75 -2.01
N ASP A 181 -17.28 5.20 -1.66
CA ASP A 181 -17.80 6.53 -2.07
C ASP A 181 -16.90 7.67 -1.57
N LEU A 182 -16.50 7.63 -0.27
CA LEU A 182 -15.57 8.63 0.28
C LEU A 182 -14.19 8.57 -0.37
N PHE A 183 -13.69 7.38 -0.65
CA PHE A 183 -12.43 7.23 -1.35
C PHE A 183 -12.49 7.82 -2.76
N ASP A 184 -13.59 7.58 -3.50
CA ASP A 184 -13.78 8.15 -4.85
C ASP A 184 -13.81 9.69 -4.81
N ILE A 185 -14.46 10.28 -3.79
CA ILE A 185 -14.45 11.74 -3.58
C ILE A 185 -13.01 12.24 -3.36
N ILE A 186 -12.23 11.58 -2.49
CA ILE A 186 -10.82 11.93 -2.27
C ILE A 186 -10.04 11.79 -3.58
N TYR A 187 -10.17 10.65 -4.24
CA TYR A 187 -9.44 10.34 -5.48
C TYR A 187 -9.65 11.42 -6.54
N ARG A 188 -10.90 11.84 -6.75
CA ARG A 188 -11.26 12.88 -7.73
C ARG A 188 -10.87 14.29 -7.30
N SER A 189 -10.64 14.51 -6.01
CA SER A 189 -10.21 15.81 -5.47
C SER A 189 -8.71 16.03 -5.52
N LEU A 190 -7.94 14.98 -5.78
CA LEU A 190 -6.49 15.06 -5.87
C LEU A 190 -6.06 15.38 -7.31
N ASP A 191 -5.05 16.22 -7.43
CA ASP A 191 -4.48 16.57 -8.74
C ASP A 191 -3.81 15.36 -9.39
N VAL A 192 -4.10 15.15 -10.66
CA VAL A 192 -3.36 14.21 -11.53
C VAL A 192 -2.33 15.01 -12.31
N LYS A 193 -1.07 14.65 -12.18
CA LYS A 193 0.01 15.31 -12.92
C LYS A 193 -0.10 15.03 -14.42
N PRO A 194 0.36 15.94 -15.28
CA PRO A 194 0.53 15.64 -16.70
C PRO A 194 1.32 14.35 -16.84
N GLU A 195 1.09 13.47 -17.69
CA GLU A 195 1.76 12.17 -17.89
C GLU A 195 1.49 11.11 -16.81
N GLU A 196 0.59 11.37 -15.84
CA GLU A 196 0.13 10.37 -14.89
C GLU A 196 -1.32 9.97 -15.19
N ASP A 197 -1.63 8.71 -14.94
CA ASP A 197 -2.98 8.17 -15.17
C ASP A 197 -3.87 8.25 -13.93
N GLU A 198 -3.28 8.52 -12.76
CA GLU A 198 -3.98 8.66 -11.49
C GLU A 198 -3.22 9.61 -10.53
N PRO A 199 -3.90 10.13 -9.49
CA PRO A 199 -3.24 10.90 -8.46
C PRO A 199 -2.16 10.09 -7.75
N MET A 200 -1.04 10.73 -7.46
CA MET A 200 0.04 10.09 -6.73
C MET A 200 -0.36 9.84 -5.27
N MET A 201 -0.45 8.58 -4.86
CA MET A 201 -0.79 8.20 -3.49
C MET A 201 -0.24 6.84 -3.05
N ASN A 202 -0.18 6.66 -1.73
CA ASN A 202 -0.13 5.35 -1.10
C ASN A 202 -1.41 5.17 -0.29
N VAL A 203 -1.92 3.95 -0.19
CA VAL A 203 -3.13 3.64 0.58
C VAL A 203 -2.85 2.44 1.47
N LEU A 204 -3.33 2.50 2.71
CA LEU A 204 -3.38 1.36 3.62
C LEU A 204 -4.85 1.09 3.96
N VAL A 205 -5.22 -0.18 4.08
CA VAL A 205 -6.53 -0.60 4.55
C VAL A 205 -6.37 -1.69 5.58
N LEU A 206 -7.06 -1.55 6.69
CA LEU A 206 -7.23 -2.62 7.68
C LEU A 206 -8.71 -2.78 8.01
N TYR A 207 -9.07 -3.99 8.39
CA TYR A 207 -10.40 -4.34 8.88
C TYR A 207 -10.30 -4.81 10.32
N GLU A 208 -11.00 -4.13 11.21
CA GLU A 208 -11.02 -4.47 12.64
C GLU A 208 -12.31 -4.00 13.30
N ALA A 209 -12.82 -4.77 14.25
CA ALA A 209 -14.05 -4.47 14.97
C ALA A 209 -15.21 -4.07 14.03
N ASP A 210 -15.41 -4.86 12.97
CA ASP A 210 -16.43 -4.68 11.93
C ASP A 210 -16.37 -3.33 11.21
N ARG A 211 -15.15 -2.78 11.04
CA ARG A 211 -14.89 -1.51 10.38
C ARG A 211 -13.69 -1.57 9.46
N TRP A 212 -13.80 -0.88 8.35
CA TRP A 212 -12.65 -0.53 7.51
C TRP A 212 -12.03 0.77 8.02
N VAL A 213 -10.72 0.75 8.18
CA VAL A 213 -9.91 1.95 8.41
C VAL A 213 -8.97 2.09 7.23
N VAL A 214 -9.12 3.19 6.50
CA VAL A 214 -8.36 3.48 5.28
C VAL A 214 -7.49 4.70 5.52
N PHE A 215 -6.19 4.58 5.29
CA PHE A 215 -5.26 5.71 5.30
C PHE A 215 -4.89 6.05 3.86
N VAL A 216 -5.14 7.26 3.45
CA VAL A 216 -4.72 7.80 2.16
C VAL A 216 -3.59 8.80 2.37
N PHE A 217 -2.47 8.57 1.71
CA PHE A 217 -1.29 9.43 1.74
C PHE A 217 -1.10 10.05 0.36
N PRO A 218 -1.61 11.26 0.11
CA PRO A 218 -1.30 11.99 -1.11
C PRO A 218 0.20 12.23 -1.23
N ARG A 219 0.73 12.13 -2.43
CA ARG A 219 2.16 12.26 -2.70
C ARG A 219 2.43 13.36 -3.73
N GLU A 220 3.47 14.14 -3.48
CA GLU A 220 3.94 15.15 -4.44
C GLU A 220 5.12 14.64 -5.27
N LYS A 221 5.97 13.80 -4.67
CA LYS A 221 7.22 13.34 -5.29
C LYS A 221 7.33 11.82 -5.27
N HIS A 222 7.90 11.28 -6.33
CA HIS A 222 8.21 9.84 -6.41
C HIS A 222 9.19 9.42 -5.30
N ARG A 223 10.27 10.17 -5.12
CA ARG A 223 11.33 9.92 -4.15
C ARG A 223 11.66 11.20 -3.38
N PRO A 224 12.07 11.10 -2.12
CA PRO A 224 12.54 12.27 -1.38
C PRO A 224 13.86 12.79 -1.98
N ALA A 225 14.16 14.06 -1.72
CA ALA A 225 15.38 14.69 -2.24
C ALA A 225 16.69 14.04 -1.77
N CYS A 226 16.65 13.35 -0.61
CA CYS A 226 17.79 12.62 -0.09
C CYS A 226 17.99 11.22 -0.70
N TYR A 227 17.08 10.78 -1.57
CA TYR A 227 17.24 9.51 -2.29
C TYR A 227 18.18 9.74 -3.47
N THR A 228 19.37 9.20 -3.37
CA THR A 228 20.33 9.11 -4.49
C THR A 228 20.22 7.73 -5.09
N ALA A 229 19.94 7.63 -6.38
CA ALA A 229 20.12 6.40 -7.13
C ALA A 229 21.62 6.25 -7.39
N GLU A 230 22.31 5.48 -6.58
CA GLU A 230 23.66 4.98 -6.91
C GLU A 230 23.56 3.72 -7.77
#